data_8452b58f77f16ab5d87fa071e8e94fcc
#
_entry.id   8452b58f77f16ab5d87fa071e8e94fcc
#
_cell.length_a   1.000
_cell.length_b   1.000
_cell.length_c   1.000
_cell.angle_alpha   90.00
_cell.angle_beta   90.00
_cell.angle_gamma   90.00
#
_symmetry.space_group_name_H-M   'P 1'
#
loop_
_entity.id
_entity.type
_entity.pdbx_description
1 polymer ?
#
loop_
_entity_poly.entity_id
_entity_poly.type
_entity_poly.pdbx_seq_one_letter_code
_entity_poly.pdbx_strand_id
1 'polypeptide(L)'
;MSKTTIPTGGLADAAVTTAKITDANITTAKVADDAVTNAKVGDDIAVGKFITKITANNDATVSFGSSSITDDFDIYDVIFHKVRPTASATVFCCRFGLDGASGLNTSNNYSYAMRTTFMGSPTNVYSLYFSRAPTDNKIALHSLNGNTDLGSGNGSGFSGHYRFHNLRSNEDLVRKTVTNVDLAMQGRLAYVHTFGYDNFMGAFGTSFTTKVDEISFHMLSGNINTGTLSLYGIKL
;
A
#
# COMPACT_ATOMS: atom_id res chain seq x y z
N MET A 1 23.84 -9.62 51.03
CA MET A 1 24.16 -10.58 49.94
C MET A 1 25.00 -9.84 48.92
N SER A 2 26.21 -10.36 48.64
CA SER A 2 27.10 -9.79 47.61
C SER A 2 26.47 -10.10 46.22
N LYS A 3 26.24 -9.08 45.41
CA LYS A 3 25.82 -9.28 44.00
C LYS A 3 27.07 -9.70 43.22
N THR A 4 27.05 -10.92 42.69
CA THR A 4 28.05 -11.33 41.73
C THR A 4 27.74 -10.65 40.39
N THR A 5 28.55 -9.71 40.00
CA THR A 5 28.48 -9.05 38.68
C THR A 5 29.38 -9.81 37.71
N ILE A 6 28.83 -10.17 36.56
CA ILE A 6 29.61 -10.73 35.44
C ILE A 6 30.17 -9.53 34.66
N PRO A 7 31.48 -9.37 34.51
CA PRO A 7 32.04 -8.28 33.75
C PRO A 7 31.69 -8.39 32.27
N THR A 8 31.74 -7.26 31.54
CA THR A 8 31.56 -7.24 30.09
C THR A 8 32.59 -8.16 29.44
N GLY A 9 32.17 -9.12 28.67
CA GLY A 9 33.01 -10.20 28.09
C GLY A 9 33.17 -11.44 28.98
N GLY A 10 32.55 -11.48 30.16
CA GLY A 10 32.60 -12.64 31.07
C GLY A 10 31.69 -13.80 30.65
N LEU A 11 30.88 -13.65 29.61
CA LEU A 11 30.11 -14.73 28.98
C LEU A 11 30.73 -15.03 27.62
N ALA A 12 31.06 -16.27 27.38
CA ALA A 12 31.42 -16.73 26.04
C ALA A 12 30.24 -16.64 25.07
N ASP A 13 30.52 -16.52 23.77
CA ASP A 13 29.48 -16.56 22.74
C ASP A 13 28.65 -17.86 22.87
N ALA A 14 27.34 -17.74 22.71
CA ALA A 14 26.36 -18.82 22.90
C ALA A 14 26.33 -19.46 24.32
N ALA A 15 26.94 -18.84 25.34
CA ALA A 15 26.89 -19.34 26.72
C ALA A 15 25.47 -19.31 27.32
N VAL A 16 24.60 -18.43 26.84
CA VAL A 16 23.18 -18.37 27.20
C VAL A 16 22.37 -19.02 26.09
N THR A 17 21.90 -20.24 26.32
CA THR A 17 21.05 -20.99 25.37
C THR A 17 19.58 -20.82 25.73
N THR A 18 18.67 -21.15 24.79
CA THR A 18 17.22 -21.13 25.02
C THR A 18 16.82 -21.94 26.26
N ALA A 19 17.45 -23.08 26.50
CA ALA A 19 17.18 -23.93 27.66
C ALA A 19 17.56 -23.27 29.00
N LYS A 20 18.41 -22.23 28.99
CA LYS A 20 18.81 -21.47 30.19
C LYS A 20 17.92 -20.27 30.48
N ILE A 21 17.01 -19.96 29.57
CA ILE A 21 16.01 -18.92 29.73
C ILE A 21 14.66 -19.59 29.92
N THR A 22 14.17 -19.64 31.14
CA THR A 22 12.86 -20.20 31.42
C THR A 22 11.79 -19.27 30.83
N ASP A 23 10.67 -19.85 30.38
CA ASP A 23 9.52 -19.11 29.87
C ASP A 23 9.11 -17.95 30.80
N ALA A 24 8.78 -16.82 30.21
CA ALA A 24 8.43 -15.57 30.90
C ALA A 24 9.57 -14.89 31.69
N ASN A 25 10.80 -15.38 31.65
CA ASN A 25 11.94 -14.70 32.30
C ASN A 25 12.36 -13.40 31.61
N ILE A 26 12.09 -13.28 30.31
CA ILE A 26 12.31 -12.04 29.57
C ILE A 26 10.99 -11.24 29.56
N THR A 27 10.92 -10.26 30.40
CA THR A 27 9.76 -9.33 30.49
C THR A 27 10.04 -8.06 29.67
N THR A 28 9.01 -7.29 29.37
CA THR A 28 9.12 -6.01 28.64
C THR A 28 10.14 -5.07 29.30
N ALA A 29 10.21 -5.03 30.64
CA ALA A 29 11.16 -4.20 31.38
C ALA A 29 12.62 -4.63 31.22
N LYS A 30 12.89 -5.83 30.69
CA LYS A 30 14.24 -6.36 30.45
C LYS A 30 14.70 -6.19 29.01
N VAL A 31 13.81 -5.76 28.13
CA VAL A 31 14.09 -5.43 26.74
C VAL A 31 14.10 -3.91 26.65
N ALA A 32 15.26 -3.32 26.35
CA ALA A 32 15.33 -1.87 26.16
C ALA A 32 14.50 -1.46 24.94
N ASP A 33 14.02 -0.22 24.94
CA ASP A 33 13.34 0.34 23.79
C ASP A 33 14.23 0.21 22.55
N ASP A 34 13.63 -0.15 21.42
CA ASP A 34 14.31 -0.38 20.14
C ASP A 34 15.37 -1.52 20.13
N ALA A 35 15.49 -2.31 21.20
CA ALA A 35 16.41 -3.45 21.24
C ALA A 35 16.02 -4.59 20.26
N VAL A 36 14.75 -4.72 19.92
CA VAL A 36 14.24 -5.65 18.90
C VAL A 36 13.97 -4.88 17.61
N THR A 37 14.89 -4.97 16.67
CA THR A 37 14.77 -4.34 15.35
C THR A 37 14.18 -5.32 14.34
N ASN A 38 13.69 -4.82 13.20
CA ASN A 38 13.17 -5.66 12.11
C ASN A 38 14.16 -6.74 11.65
N ALA A 39 15.47 -6.47 11.72
CA ALA A 39 16.50 -7.44 11.37
C ALA A 39 16.63 -8.61 12.39
N LYS A 40 16.04 -8.46 13.59
CA LYS A 40 16.07 -9.47 14.66
C LYS A 40 14.76 -10.25 14.76
N VAL A 41 13.77 -9.83 14.00
CA VAL A 41 12.46 -10.50 13.88
C VAL A 41 12.54 -11.37 12.63
N GLY A 42 12.34 -12.68 12.77
CA GLY A 42 12.36 -13.59 11.64
C GLY A 42 11.24 -13.29 10.64
N ASP A 43 11.45 -13.65 9.38
CA ASP A 43 10.49 -13.41 8.29
C ASP A 43 9.16 -14.18 8.49
N ASP A 44 9.13 -15.17 9.39
CA ASP A 44 7.95 -15.97 9.74
C ASP A 44 6.90 -15.23 10.62
N ILE A 45 7.21 -14.03 11.09
CA ILE A 45 6.21 -13.21 11.76
C ILE A 45 5.38 -12.55 10.68
N ALA A 46 4.16 -13.04 10.46
CA ALA A 46 3.19 -12.63 9.43
C ALA A 46 2.67 -11.18 9.61
N VAL A 47 3.55 -10.25 9.92
CA VAL A 47 3.30 -8.82 9.92
C VAL A 47 4.06 -8.25 8.74
N GLY A 48 3.40 -7.52 7.87
CA GLY A 48 4.05 -6.94 6.70
C GLY A 48 5.32 -6.19 7.07
N LYS A 49 6.44 -6.54 6.44
CA LYS A 49 7.72 -5.87 6.60
C LYS A 49 7.65 -4.49 5.96
N PHE A 50 7.90 -3.44 6.73
CA PHE A 50 8.05 -2.10 6.17
C PHE A 50 9.24 -2.06 5.21
N ILE A 51 9.00 -1.62 3.97
CA ILE A 51 10.01 -1.51 2.93
C ILE A 51 10.48 -0.07 2.83
N THR A 52 9.57 0.84 2.48
CA THR A 52 9.91 2.25 2.29
C THR A 52 8.68 3.15 2.40
N LYS A 53 8.93 4.44 2.50
CA LYS A 53 7.91 5.48 2.54
C LYS A 53 8.31 6.64 1.62
N ILE A 54 7.37 7.13 0.85
CA ILE A 54 7.51 8.31 0.01
C ILE A 54 6.51 9.36 0.50
N THR A 55 6.99 10.59 0.68
CA THR A 55 6.14 11.75 0.97
C THR A 55 6.05 12.59 -0.28
N ALA A 56 4.85 12.73 -0.82
CA ALA A 56 4.61 13.52 -2.01
C ALA A 56 4.73 15.03 -1.73
N ASN A 57 5.33 15.73 -2.68
CA ASN A 57 5.52 17.17 -2.66
C ASN A 57 5.31 17.76 -4.07
N ASN A 58 4.06 17.85 -4.49
CA ASN A 58 3.67 18.31 -5.82
C ASN A 58 4.23 17.44 -6.96
N ASP A 59 4.26 16.13 -6.74
CA ASP A 59 4.82 15.17 -7.68
C ASP A 59 3.78 14.77 -8.75
N ALA A 60 4.21 14.71 -10.02
CA ALA A 60 3.37 14.21 -11.10
C ALA A 60 3.09 12.71 -10.94
N THR A 61 4.07 11.98 -10.40
CA THR A 61 3.99 10.56 -10.09
C THR A 61 4.76 10.24 -8.81
N VAL A 62 4.30 9.22 -8.08
CA VAL A 62 5.02 8.62 -6.96
C VAL A 62 5.14 7.13 -7.24
N SER A 63 6.37 6.61 -7.27
CA SER A 63 6.64 5.24 -7.69
C SER A 63 7.49 4.47 -6.68
N PHE A 64 7.11 3.21 -6.48
CA PHE A 64 7.94 2.19 -5.85
C PHE A 64 8.54 1.33 -6.96
N GLY A 65 9.82 1.48 -7.22
CA GLY A 65 10.52 0.81 -8.32
C GLY A 65 11.15 -0.52 -7.93
N SER A 66 12.00 -1.05 -8.82
CA SER A 66 12.62 -2.38 -8.74
C SER A 66 13.47 -2.63 -7.50
N SER A 67 13.97 -1.58 -6.84
CA SER A 67 14.63 -1.71 -5.53
C SER A 67 13.67 -2.01 -4.37
N SER A 68 12.37 -1.83 -4.57
CA SER A 68 11.33 -1.98 -3.57
C SER A 68 10.36 -3.13 -3.89
N ILE A 69 10.14 -3.40 -5.19
CA ILE A 69 9.29 -4.49 -5.67
C ILE A 69 10.21 -5.62 -6.15
N THR A 70 10.52 -6.53 -5.24
CA THR A 70 11.51 -7.62 -5.42
C THR A 70 10.83 -9.00 -5.35
N ASP A 71 11.61 -10.06 -5.54
CA ASP A 71 11.12 -11.44 -5.38
C ASP A 71 11.06 -11.90 -3.90
N ASP A 72 11.36 -11.01 -2.95
CA ASP A 72 11.38 -11.34 -1.52
C ASP A 72 9.98 -11.49 -0.93
N PHE A 73 8.95 -10.92 -1.57
CA PHE A 73 7.59 -10.86 -1.05
C PHE A 73 6.55 -11.34 -2.07
N ASP A 74 5.52 -12.01 -1.57
CA ASP A 74 4.41 -12.54 -2.37
C ASP A 74 3.27 -11.52 -2.51
N ILE A 75 3.12 -10.66 -1.51
CA ILE A 75 2.09 -9.62 -1.43
C ILE A 75 2.75 -8.28 -1.08
N TYR A 76 2.25 -7.22 -1.67
CA TYR A 76 2.64 -5.85 -1.36
C TYR A 76 1.44 -5.04 -0.89
N ASP A 77 1.58 -4.40 0.27
CA ASP A 77 0.58 -3.50 0.82
C ASP A 77 1.05 -2.05 0.69
N VAL A 78 0.22 -1.19 0.13
CA VAL A 78 0.47 0.25 0.07
C VAL A 78 -0.56 0.97 0.92
N ILE A 79 -0.08 1.67 1.95
CA ILE A 79 -0.89 2.50 2.83
C ILE A 79 -0.74 3.95 2.41
N PHE A 80 -1.85 4.60 2.10
CA PHE A 80 -1.94 6.00 1.75
C PHE A 80 -2.42 6.81 2.94
N HIS A 81 -1.75 7.91 3.23
CA HIS A 81 -2.17 8.82 4.28
C HIS A 81 -2.25 10.25 3.77
N LYS A 82 -3.45 10.84 3.86
CA LYS A 82 -3.74 12.22 3.48
C LYS A 82 -3.25 12.60 2.07
N VAL A 83 -3.44 11.71 1.10
CA VAL A 83 -3.10 11.99 -0.30
C VAL A 83 -4.08 13.01 -0.85
N ARG A 84 -3.56 14.12 -1.36
CA ARG A 84 -4.34 15.25 -1.88
C ARG A 84 -3.82 15.67 -3.25
N PRO A 85 -4.72 15.90 -4.24
CA PRO A 85 -4.33 16.40 -5.54
C PRO A 85 -4.11 17.93 -5.55
N THR A 86 -3.44 18.42 -6.57
CA THR A 86 -3.38 19.86 -6.90
C THR A 86 -4.64 20.35 -7.61
N ALA A 87 -5.28 19.49 -8.41
CA ALA A 87 -6.50 19.78 -9.15
C ALA A 87 -7.73 19.21 -8.43
N SER A 88 -8.85 19.91 -8.48
CA SER A 88 -10.15 19.39 -8.06
C SER A 88 -10.75 18.49 -9.14
N ALA A 89 -11.69 17.64 -8.75
CA ALA A 89 -12.40 16.71 -9.64
C ALA A 89 -11.45 15.78 -10.40
N THR A 90 -10.50 15.19 -9.71
CA THR A 90 -9.52 14.25 -10.27
C THR A 90 -9.61 12.89 -9.60
N VAL A 91 -9.03 11.89 -10.23
CA VAL A 91 -9.01 10.50 -9.82
C VAL A 91 -7.59 10.06 -9.54
N PHE A 92 -7.39 9.33 -8.44
CA PHE A 92 -6.13 8.69 -8.13
C PHE A 92 -6.02 7.36 -8.86
N CYS A 93 -4.92 7.18 -9.56
CA CYS A 93 -4.71 6.06 -10.45
C CYS A 93 -3.39 5.36 -10.17
N CYS A 94 -3.29 4.09 -10.57
CA CYS A 94 -2.01 3.40 -10.60
C CYS A 94 -1.73 2.76 -11.98
N ARG A 95 -0.43 2.56 -12.23
CA ARG A 95 0.15 1.80 -13.35
C ARG A 95 1.26 0.92 -12.86
N PHE A 96 1.62 -0.07 -13.66
CA PHE A 96 2.71 -0.98 -13.38
C PHE A 96 3.85 -0.81 -14.39
N GLY A 97 5.09 -0.89 -13.91
CA GLY A 97 6.27 -1.14 -14.70
C GLY A 97 6.51 -2.64 -14.79
N LEU A 98 6.94 -3.11 -15.96
CA LEU A 98 7.22 -4.51 -16.19
C LEU A 98 8.73 -4.75 -16.12
N ASP A 99 9.11 -5.85 -15.53
CA ASP A 99 10.50 -6.27 -15.37
C ASP A 99 11.22 -6.30 -16.73
N GLY A 100 12.34 -5.59 -16.81
CA GLY A 100 13.12 -5.44 -18.03
C GLY A 100 12.55 -4.47 -19.08
N ALA A 101 11.41 -3.84 -18.83
CA ALA A 101 10.86 -2.81 -19.70
C ALA A 101 11.38 -1.42 -19.34
N SER A 102 11.49 -0.53 -20.31
CA SER A 102 11.76 0.88 -20.05
C SER A 102 10.44 1.63 -19.81
N GLY A 103 10.14 1.92 -18.54
CA GLY A 103 9.01 2.73 -18.14
C GLY A 103 7.70 1.97 -17.89
N LEU A 104 6.68 2.73 -17.55
CA LEU A 104 5.37 2.21 -17.15
C LEU A 104 4.58 1.66 -18.33
N ASN A 105 3.82 0.59 -18.09
CA ASN A 105 2.91 0.08 -19.09
C ASN A 105 1.73 1.04 -19.28
N THR A 106 1.61 1.59 -20.47
CA THR A 106 0.54 2.50 -20.89
C THR A 106 -0.42 1.86 -21.90
N SER A 107 -0.27 0.57 -22.17
CA SER A 107 -1.18 -0.17 -23.05
C SER A 107 -2.53 -0.39 -22.36
N ASN A 108 -3.57 -0.62 -23.16
CA ASN A 108 -4.93 -0.85 -22.68
C ASN A 108 -5.09 -2.28 -22.12
N ASN A 109 -4.36 -2.58 -21.05
CA ASN A 109 -4.30 -3.92 -20.45
C ASN A 109 -4.87 -3.96 -19.02
N TYR A 110 -5.46 -2.87 -18.56
CA TYR A 110 -5.98 -2.77 -17.21
C TYR A 110 -7.50 -2.95 -17.21
N SER A 111 -7.98 -3.77 -16.30
CA SER A 111 -9.40 -3.91 -15.99
C SER A 111 -9.63 -3.71 -14.51
N TYR A 112 -10.75 -3.13 -14.15
CA TYR A 112 -11.14 -2.98 -12.74
C TYR A 112 -12.64 -2.90 -12.58
N ALA A 113 -13.11 -3.32 -11.43
CA ALA A 113 -14.48 -3.15 -10.99
C ALA A 113 -14.48 -2.57 -9.58
N MET A 114 -15.35 -1.62 -9.33
CA MET A 114 -15.49 -1.03 -8.01
C MET A 114 -16.96 -0.81 -7.68
N ARG A 115 -17.24 -0.84 -6.39
CA ARG A 115 -18.50 -0.40 -5.82
C ARG A 115 -18.20 0.70 -4.82
N THR A 116 -18.66 1.91 -5.11
CA THR A 116 -18.57 3.04 -4.19
C THR A 116 -19.88 3.21 -3.47
N THR A 117 -19.83 3.25 -2.14
CA THR A 117 -20.98 3.63 -1.30
C THR A 117 -20.68 4.98 -0.67
N PHE A 118 -21.54 5.96 -0.87
CA PHE A 118 -21.34 7.29 -0.31
C PHE A 118 -22.63 7.83 0.30
N MET A 119 -22.49 8.72 1.27
CA MET A 119 -23.60 9.43 1.88
C MET A 119 -23.78 10.76 1.16
N GLY A 120 -24.86 10.89 0.38
CA GLY A 120 -25.22 12.12 -0.33
C GLY A 120 -25.92 13.15 0.56
N SER A 121 -26.48 12.72 1.69
CA SER A 121 -27.02 13.54 2.76
C SER A 121 -27.09 12.69 4.03
N PRO A 122 -27.40 13.26 5.20
CA PRO A 122 -27.52 12.49 6.44
C PRO A 122 -28.50 11.31 6.39
N THR A 123 -29.39 11.31 5.41
CA THR A 123 -30.46 10.30 5.28
C THR A 123 -30.35 9.43 4.04
N ASN A 124 -29.49 9.76 3.07
CA ASN A 124 -29.42 9.06 1.80
C ASN A 124 -28.03 8.43 1.56
N VAL A 125 -28.01 7.11 1.47
CA VAL A 125 -26.85 6.31 1.09
C VAL A 125 -27.02 5.87 -0.37
N TYR A 126 -26.04 6.16 -1.20
CA TYR A 126 -25.99 5.75 -2.59
C TYR A 126 -24.91 4.71 -2.81
N SER A 127 -25.17 3.73 -3.65
CA SER A 127 -24.17 2.77 -4.11
C SER A 127 -24.07 2.83 -5.62
N LEU A 128 -22.87 3.04 -6.12
CA LEU A 128 -22.57 3.04 -7.55
C LEU A 128 -21.67 1.83 -7.87
N TYR A 129 -22.00 1.17 -8.98
CA TYR A 129 -21.16 0.10 -9.54
C TYR A 129 -20.47 0.65 -10.78
N PHE A 130 -19.19 0.40 -10.86
CA PHE A 130 -18.38 0.80 -11.99
C PHE A 130 -17.46 -0.35 -12.40
N SER A 131 -17.44 -0.67 -13.70
CA SER A 131 -16.50 -1.65 -14.24
C SER A 131 -15.87 -1.14 -15.53
N ARG A 132 -14.61 -1.45 -15.73
CA ARG A 132 -13.89 -1.25 -16.99
C ARG A 132 -13.38 -2.59 -17.49
N ALA A 133 -13.67 -2.88 -18.76
CA ALA A 133 -13.05 -3.98 -19.49
C ALA A 133 -11.55 -3.70 -19.72
N PRO A 134 -10.77 -4.68 -20.18
CA PRO A 134 -9.32 -4.52 -20.41
C PRO A 134 -9.04 -3.60 -21.61
N THR A 135 -9.43 -2.35 -21.51
CA THR A 135 -9.29 -1.29 -22.51
C THR A 135 -8.77 0.00 -21.91
N ASP A 136 -8.46 0.00 -20.61
CA ASP A 136 -7.90 1.19 -19.96
C ASP A 136 -6.38 1.07 -19.85
N ASN A 137 -5.71 2.20 -19.85
CA ASN A 137 -4.25 2.30 -19.76
C ASN A 137 -3.76 2.53 -18.31
N LYS A 138 -4.62 2.37 -17.34
CA LYS A 138 -4.39 2.54 -15.89
C LYS A 138 -5.50 1.89 -15.08
N ILE A 139 -5.27 1.71 -13.79
CA ILE A 139 -6.30 1.38 -12.81
C ILE A 139 -6.71 2.66 -12.08
N ALA A 140 -7.98 3.03 -12.13
CA ALA A 140 -8.52 4.04 -11.23
C ALA A 140 -8.78 3.41 -9.86
N LEU A 141 -8.24 4.01 -8.81
CA LEU A 141 -8.31 3.47 -7.45
C LEU A 141 -9.54 3.94 -6.66
N HIS A 142 -10.30 4.87 -7.21
CA HIS A 142 -11.62 5.28 -6.70
C HIS A 142 -12.54 5.68 -7.85
N SER A 143 -13.83 5.91 -7.55
CA SER A 143 -14.87 6.16 -8.55
C SER A 143 -14.56 7.34 -9.47
N LEU A 144 -14.91 7.18 -10.75
CA LEU A 144 -14.83 8.19 -11.81
C LEU A 144 -16.13 9.01 -11.96
N ASN A 145 -17.09 8.87 -11.04
CA ASN A 145 -18.38 9.49 -11.20
C ASN A 145 -18.42 10.82 -10.47
N GLY A 146 -18.31 11.93 -11.18
CA GLY A 146 -18.15 13.33 -10.79
C GLY A 146 -18.62 13.87 -9.42
N ASN A 147 -19.26 13.01 -8.61
CA ASN A 147 -19.68 13.32 -7.24
C ASN A 147 -18.73 12.70 -6.17
N THR A 148 -17.74 11.92 -6.57
CA THR A 148 -16.79 11.23 -5.69
C THR A 148 -15.34 11.56 -6.00
N ASP A 149 -15.12 12.56 -6.84
CA ASP A 149 -13.78 13.00 -7.23
C ASP A 149 -13.05 13.69 -6.08
N LEU A 150 -11.75 13.51 -6.03
CA LEU A 150 -10.91 14.14 -5.02
C LEU A 150 -10.90 15.67 -5.19
N GLY A 151 -11.12 16.37 -4.09
CA GLY A 151 -10.98 17.83 -4.04
C GLY A 151 -9.55 18.26 -3.73
N SER A 152 -9.15 19.44 -4.22
CA SER A 152 -7.84 20.07 -3.94
C SER A 152 -7.83 20.94 -2.67
N GLY A 153 -8.99 21.16 -2.05
CA GLY A 153 -9.11 22.09 -0.91
C GLY A 153 -8.47 21.56 0.39
N ASN A 154 -8.18 22.45 1.32
CA ASN A 154 -7.73 22.11 2.67
C ASN A 154 -8.83 21.33 3.40
N GLY A 155 -8.62 20.07 3.69
CA GLY A 155 -9.63 19.18 4.25
C GLY A 155 -10.13 18.13 3.26
N SER A 156 -9.72 18.21 1.99
CA SER A 156 -9.91 17.18 1.00
C SER A 156 -8.72 16.23 0.97
N GLY A 157 -8.92 15.03 0.51
CA GLY A 157 -7.89 14.01 0.38
C GLY A 157 -8.42 12.62 0.71
N PHE A 158 -7.58 11.63 0.54
CA PHE A 158 -7.96 10.28 0.93
C PHE A 158 -6.82 9.60 1.69
N SER A 159 -7.23 8.65 2.50
CA SER A 159 -6.36 7.68 3.15
C SER A 159 -6.93 6.30 2.87
N GLY A 160 -6.07 5.32 2.73
CA GLY A 160 -6.54 3.98 2.41
C GLY A 160 -5.42 2.97 2.36
N HIS A 161 -5.79 1.72 2.13
CA HIS A 161 -4.90 0.59 2.06
C HIS A 161 -5.27 -0.28 0.86
N TYR A 162 -4.33 -0.46 -0.05
CA TYR A 162 -4.45 -1.35 -1.19
C TYR A 162 -3.44 -2.48 -1.11
N ARG A 163 -3.91 -3.68 -1.41
CA ARG A 163 -3.12 -4.90 -1.44
C ARG A 163 -2.90 -5.35 -2.89
N PHE A 164 -1.66 -5.56 -3.24
CA PHE A 164 -1.22 -6.00 -4.55
C PHE A 164 -0.74 -7.45 -4.46
N HIS A 165 -1.32 -8.31 -5.30
CA HIS A 165 -1.07 -9.73 -5.31
C HIS A 165 -0.33 -10.14 -6.60
N ASN A 166 0.53 -11.13 -6.49
CA ASN A 166 1.14 -11.83 -7.62
C ASN A 166 2.00 -10.93 -8.54
N LEU A 167 2.46 -9.78 -8.05
CA LEU A 167 3.24 -8.84 -8.89
C LEU A 167 4.49 -9.49 -9.43
N ARG A 168 5.15 -10.32 -8.63
CA ARG A 168 6.40 -11.00 -8.99
C ARG A 168 6.21 -12.42 -9.52
N SER A 169 4.96 -12.90 -9.65
CA SER A 169 4.68 -14.21 -10.26
C SER A 169 4.95 -14.17 -11.77
N ASN A 170 5.56 -15.22 -12.28
CA ASN A 170 5.76 -15.50 -13.71
C ASN A 170 4.94 -16.71 -14.18
N GLU A 171 3.97 -17.16 -13.37
CA GLU A 171 3.10 -18.28 -13.73
C GLU A 171 1.98 -17.86 -14.68
N ASP A 172 1.68 -18.68 -15.67
CA ASP A 172 0.76 -18.38 -16.76
C ASP A 172 -0.71 -18.17 -16.34
N LEU A 173 -1.12 -18.66 -15.19
CA LEU A 173 -2.53 -18.62 -14.76
C LEU A 173 -2.80 -17.61 -13.65
N VAL A 174 -1.77 -16.90 -13.17
CA VAL A 174 -1.88 -16.01 -12.01
C VAL A 174 -1.93 -14.56 -12.46
N ARG A 175 -3.08 -13.93 -12.30
CA ARG A 175 -3.23 -12.50 -12.61
C ARG A 175 -2.61 -11.62 -11.53
N LYS A 176 -1.97 -10.53 -11.96
CA LYS A 176 -1.58 -9.47 -11.04
C LYS A 176 -2.84 -8.71 -10.65
N THR A 177 -3.15 -8.73 -9.38
CA THR A 177 -4.39 -8.11 -8.88
C THR A 177 -4.10 -7.09 -7.78
N VAL A 178 -4.95 -6.10 -7.69
CA VAL A 178 -5.00 -5.15 -6.59
C VAL A 178 -6.38 -5.18 -5.96
N THR A 179 -6.43 -5.23 -4.65
CA THR A 179 -7.66 -5.20 -3.88
C THR A 179 -7.61 -4.08 -2.84
N ASN A 180 -8.75 -3.52 -2.54
CA ASN A 180 -8.89 -2.60 -1.42
C ASN A 180 -8.98 -3.40 -0.11
N VAL A 181 -8.20 -3.00 0.88
CA VAL A 181 -8.30 -3.52 2.26
C VAL A 181 -9.06 -2.53 3.13
N ASP A 182 -8.79 -1.24 2.95
CA ASP A 182 -9.47 -0.14 3.65
C ASP A 182 -9.31 1.15 2.85
N LEU A 183 -10.38 1.91 2.71
CA LEU A 183 -10.36 3.20 2.03
C LEU A 183 -11.27 4.19 2.72
N ALA A 184 -10.70 5.27 3.20
CA ALA A 184 -11.44 6.43 3.69
C ALA A 184 -11.16 7.63 2.77
N MET A 185 -12.20 8.12 2.12
CA MET A 185 -12.13 9.33 1.31
C MET A 185 -12.87 10.46 1.98
N GLN A 186 -12.24 11.63 2.07
CA GLN A 186 -12.88 12.86 2.46
C GLN A 186 -12.84 13.84 1.28
N GLY A 187 -13.96 13.98 0.59
CA GLY A 187 -14.17 14.96 -0.45
C GLY A 187 -15.05 16.10 0.04
N ARG A 188 -14.69 17.32 -0.22
CA ARG A 188 -15.54 18.48 -0.02
C ARG A 188 -16.09 18.94 -1.36
N LEU A 189 -17.22 18.42 -1.76
CA LEU A 189 -18.12 19.17 -2.62
C LEU A 189 -18.78 20.25 -1.75
N ALA A 190 -19.06 21.41 -2.30
CA ALA A 190 -19.39 22.66 -1.59
C ALA A 190 -20.48 22.56 -0.51
N TYR A 191 -21.20 21.45 -0.38
CA TYR A 191 -22.27 21.26 0.59
C TYR A 191 -22.40 19.80 1.13
N VAL A 192 -21.53 18.86 0.78
CA VAL A 192 -21.68 17.45 1.21
C VAL A 192 -20.34 16.87 1.64
N HIS A 193 -20.27 16.42 2.89
CA HIS A 193 -19.20 15.54 3.33
C HIS A 193 -19.47 14.14 2.79
N THR A 194 -18.73 13.74 1.77
CA THR A 194 -18.85 12.40 1.21
C THR A 194 -17.90 11.48 1.96
N PHE A 195 -18.42 10.56 2.74
CA PHE A 195 -17.68 9.41 3.24
C PHE A 195 -17.91 8.28 2.23
N GLY A 196 -16.87 7.85 1.54
CA GLY A 196 -16.95 6.75 0.59
C GLY A 196 -16.33 5.50 1.18
N TYR A 197 -17.00 4.38 0.99
CA TYR A 197 -16.46 3.05 1.21
C TYR A 197 -16.43 2.35 -0.15
N ASP A 198 -15.23 2.07 -0.66
CA ASP A 198 -15.07 1.43 -1.95
C ASP A 198 -14.65 -0.03 -1.80
N ASN A 199 -15.46 -0.94 -2.32
CA ASN A 199 -15.03 -2.30 -2.62
C ASN A 199 -14.43 -2.30 -4.02
N PHE A 200 -13.14 -2.57 -4.13
CA PHE A 200 -12.40 -2.49 -5.37
C PHE A 200 -11.66 -3.80 -5.66
N MET A 201 -11.71 -4.21 -6.90
CA MET A 201 -10.84 -5.22 -7.44
C MET A 201 -10.35 -4.78 -8.82
N GLY A 202 -9.05 -4.65 -8.96
CA GLY A 202 -8.40 -4.34 -10.23
C GLY A 202 -7.53 -5.50 -10.69
N ALA A 203 -7.41 -5.68 -11.98
CA ALA A 203 -6.53 -6.66 -12.57
C ALA A 203 -5.73 -6.03 -13.71
N PHE A 204 -4.49 -6.48 -13.84
CA PHE A 204 -3.59 -6.15 -14.92
C PHE A 204 -3.38 -7.39 -15.78
N GLY A 205 -3.74 -7.27 -17.06
CA GLY A 205 -3.63 -8.35 -18.04
C GLY A 205 -2.64 -7.99 -19.14
N THR A 206 -1.38 -8.29 -18.94
CA THR A 206 -0.42 -8.55 -20.02
C THR A 206 -0.17 -10.06 -20.10
N SER A 207 0.76 -10.52 -20.95
CA SER A 207 1.19 -11.91 -20.88
C SER A 207 1.55 -12.23 -19.43
N PHE A 208 0.90 -13.22 -18.86
CA PHE A 208 0.91 -13.55 -17.43
C PHE A 208 2.30 -13.88 -16.87
N THR A 209 3.27 -14.06 -17.77
CA THR A 209 4.67 -14.42 -17.46
C THR A 209 5.56 -13.22 -17.12
N THR A 210 5.12 -11.99 -17.37
CA THR A 210 5.95 -10.82 -17.09
C THR A 210 5.78 -10.35 -15.66
N LYS A 211 6.86 -10.30 -14.89
CA LYS A 211 6.89 -9.74 -13.55
C LYS A 211 6.66 -8.24 -13.57
N VAL A 212 6.08 -7.70 -12.50
CA VAL A 212 5.98 -6.26 -12.25
C VAL A 212 7.08 -5.87 -11.28
N ASP A 213 7.87 -4.88 -11.62
CA ASP A 213 8.95 -4.34 -10.77
C ASP A 213 8.74 -2.89 -10.35
N GLU A 214 7.65 -2.27 -10.80
CA GLU A 214 7.28 -0.92 -10.41
C GLU A 214 5.77 -0.78 -10.22
N ILE A 215 5.38 -0.10 -9.14
CA ILE A 215 4.02 0.40 -8.91
C ILE A 215 4.09 1.92 -8.90
N SER A 216 3.42 2.58 -9.82
CA SER A 216 3.39 4.04 -9.95
C SER A 216 1.99 4.59 -9.72
N PHE A 217 1.90 5.65 -8.95
CA PHE A 217 0.67 6.36 -8.61
C PHE A 217 0.68 7.76 -9.21
N HIS A 218 -0.46 8.18 -9.73
CA HIS A 218 -0.62 9.51 -10.33
C HIS A 218 -2.07 9.98 -10.21
N MET A 219 -2.28 11.28 -10.37
CA MET A 219 -3.62 11.83 -10.54
C MET A 219 -4.01 11.79 -12.03
N LEU A 220 -5.30 11.63 -12.33
CA LEU A 220 -5.80 11.72 -13.70
C LEU A 220 -5.56 13.11 -14.27
N SER A 221 -5.61 14.14 -13.43
CA SER A 221 -5.37 15.54 -13.77
C SER A 221 -4.64 16.22 -12.61
N GLY A 222 -3.62 17.00 -12.91
CA GLY A 222 -2.75 17.64 -11.92
C GLY A 222 -1.76 16.68 -11.25
N ASN A 223 -1.17 17.12 -10.15
CA ASN A 223 -0.14 16.41 -9.41
C ASN A 223 -0.67 15.86 -8.07
N ILE A 224 0.07 14.95 -7.46
CA ILE A 224 -0.07 14.58 -6.06
C ILE A 224 0.57 15.70 -5.23
N ASN A 225 -0.26 16.57 -4.68
CA ASN A 225 0.20 17.78 -3.97
C ASN A 225 0.91 17.42 -2.66
N THR A 226 0.24 16.59 -1.85
CA THR A 226 0.75 16.14 -0.55
C THR A 226 0.25 14.74 -0.26
N GLY A 227 0.86 14.12 0.73
CA GLY A 227 0.45 12.81 1.24
C GLY A 227 1.64 11.90 1.43
N THR A 228 1.39 10.78 2.07
CA THR A 228 2.41 9.77 2.34
C THR A 228 1.94 8.43 1.81
N LEU A 229 2.83 7.74 1.12
CA LEU A 229 2.64 6.39 0.63
C LEU A 229 3.67 5.50 1.30
N SER A 230 3.22 4.49 2.04
CA SER A 230 4.09 3.54 2.74
C SER A 230 3.92 2.15 2.14
N LEU A 231 5.03 1.51 1.78
CA LEU A 231 5.06 0.18 1.18
C LEU A 231 5.49 -0.85 2.22
N TYR A 232 4.75 -1.95 2.25
CA TYR A 232 5.04 -3.13 3.06
C TYR A 232 5.03 -4.37 2.17
N GLY A 233 5.89 -5.34 2.50
CA GLY A 233 5.93 -6.64 1.85
C GLY A 233 5.53 -7.76 2.82
N ILE A 234 4.79 -8.73 2.33
CA ILE A 234 4.36 -9.90 3.08
C ILE A 234 4.89 -11.13 2.36
N LYS A 235 5.62 -11.98 3.08
CA LYS A 235 6.03 -13.32 2.64
C LYS A 235 5.01 -14.33 3.14
N LEU A 236 4.55 -15.25 2.26
CA LEU A 236 3.63 -16.35 2.57
C LEU A 236 4.38 -17.66 2.75
#